data_074da78643bc820b1a436a71771cbe89
#
_entry.id   074da78643bc820b1a436a71771cbe89
#
_cell.length_a   1.000
_cell.length_b   1.000
_cell.length_c   1.000
_cell.angle_alpha   90.00
_cell.angle_beta   90.00
_cell.angle_gamma   90.00
#
_symmetry.space_group_name_H-M   'P 1'
#
loop_
_entity.id
_entity.type
_entity.pdbx_description
1 polymer ?
#
loop_
_entity_poly.entity_id
_entity_poly.type
_entity_poly.pdbx_seq_one_letter_code
_entity_poly.pdbx_strand_id
1 'polypeptide(L)'
;MTDNRPDDVTTGDFIVVKALENGVNLIGMTRGRDTRLLHTEKLDAGEVIIAQFTENTSAMKIRGRAEIYTRHGKITSGTNE
;
A
#
# COMPACT_ATOMS: atom_id res chain seq x y z
N MET A 1 23.38 -14.61 -2.13
CA MET A 1 22.74 -13.72 -2.54
C MET A 1 21.35 -14.00 -2.72
N THR A 2 20.59 -13.19 -2.57
CA THR A 2 19.26 -13.39 -2.59
C THR A 2 18.70 -13.40 -3.89
N ASP A 3 17.79 -14.22 -4.11
CA ASP A 3 17.18 -14.33 -5.32
C ASP A 3 15.91 -13.61 -5.28
N ASN A 4 15.88 -12.37 -5.58
CA ASN A 4 14.66 -11.63 -5.58
C ASN A 4 13.99 -11.73 -6.91
N ARG A 5 12.82 -12.28 -6.93
CA ARG A 5 12.06 -12.34 -8.15
C ARG A 5 11.40 -11.02 -8.34
N PRO A 6 11.46 -10.48 -9.54
CA PRO A 6 10.94 -9.14 -9.77
C PRO A 6 9.45 -9.01 -9.60
N ASP A 7 8.74 -10.10 -9.73
CA ASP A 7 7.29 -10.03 -9.63
C ASP A 7 6.77 -10.39 -8.25
N ASP A 8 7.64 -10.61 -7.26
CA ASP A 8 7.20 -10.94 -5.92
C ASP A 8 7.30 -9.73 -5.03
N VAL A 9 6.32 -9.59 -4.14
CA VAL A 9 6.42 -8.61 -3.07
C VAL A 9 6.90 -9.36 -1.85
N THR A 10 8.01 -8.94 -1.30
CA THR A 10 8.58 -9.63 -0.17
C THR A 10 8.66 -8.70 1.02
N THR A 11 8.93 -9.28 2.16
CA THR A 11 9.14 -8.51 3.37
C THR A 11 10.24 -7.50 3.11
N GLY A 12 9.97 -6.26 3.44
CA GLY A 12 10.91 -5.20 3.23
C GLY A 12 10.61 -4.34 2.02
N ASP A 13 9.78 -4.82 1.10
CA ASP A 13 9.36 -3.99 -0.01
C ASP A 13 8.50 -2.85 0.51
N PHE A 14 8.51 -1.74 -0.20
CA PHE A 14 7.70 -0.61 0.22
C PHE A 14 6.97 -0.02 -0.97
N ILE A 15 5.95 0.75 -0.66
CA ILE A 15 5.22 1.52 -1.65
C ILE A 15 5.13 2.95 -1.17
N VAL A 16 4.95 3.85 -2.11
CA VAL A 16 4.75 5.26 -1.79
C VAL A 16 3.33 5.60 -2.22
N VAL A 17 2.56 6.16 -1.32
CA VAL A 17 1.17 6.51 -1.59
C VAL A 17 1.01 8.01 -1.46
N LYS A 18 0.49 8.64 -2.51
CA LYS A 18 0.22 10.06 -2.50
C LYS A 18 -1.28 10.25 -2.60
N ALA A 19 -1.88 10.87 -1.60
CA ALA A 19 -3.32 11.11 -1.60
C ALA A 19 -3.66 12.22 -2.58
N LEU A 20 -4.68 11.99 -3.39
CA LEU A 20 -5.15 12.98 -4.35
C LEU A 20 -6.41 13.68 -3.87
N GLU A 21 -6.91 13.28 -2.72
CA GLU A 21 -8.09 13.89 -2.14
C GLU A 21 -8.01 13.68 -0.64
N ASN A 22 -8.86 14.37 0.10
CA ASN A 22 -8.88 14.21 1.55
C ASN A 22 -9.57 12.89 1.90
N GLY A 23 -9.12 12.29 2.99
CA GLY A 23 -9.78 11.10 3.48
C GLY A 23 -9.37 9.80 2.82
N VAL A 24 -8.22 9.78 2.19
CA VAL A 24 -7.71 8.54 1.64
C VAL A 24 -7.23 7.67 2.78
N ASN A 25 -7.64 6.41 2.81
CA ASN A 25 -7.24 5.50 3.86
C ASN A 25 -6.30 4.44 3.34
N LEU A 26 -5.23 4.23 4.07
CA LEU A 26 -4.31 3.14 3.82
C LEU A 26 -4.47 2.14 4.96
N ILE A 27 -4.80 0.92 4.63
CA ILE A 27 -5.12 -0.10 5.61
C ILE A 27 -4.14 -1.26 5.46
N GLY A 28 -3.34 -1.49 6.48
CA GLY A 28 -2.40 -2.60 6.49
C GLY A 28 -3.05 -3.83 7.09
N MET A 29 -2.86 -4.97 6.46
CA MET A 29 -3.51 -6.19 6.87
C MET A 29 -2.56 -7.36 6.82
N THR A 30 -2.83 -8.36 7.65
CA THR A 30 -2.21 -9.65 7.52
C THR A 30 -3.17 -10.55 6.78
N ARG A 31 -2.69 -11.15 5.72
CA ARG A 31 -3.49 -12.12 4.98
C ARG A 31 -2.98 -13.49 5.21
N GLY A 32 -3.87 -14.45 5.25
CA GLY A 32 -3.52 -15.82 5.46
C GLY A 32 -4.77 -16.55 5.84
N ARG A 33 -4.66 -17.40 6.84
CA ARG A 33 -5.81 -18.12 7.28
C ARG A 33 -6.88 -17.17 7.79
N ASP A 34 -6.46 -16.15 8.53
CA ASP A 34 -7.35 -15.12 9.00
C ASP A 34 -6.82 -13.81 8.51
N THR A 35 -7.70 -12.96 8.01
CA THR A 35 -7.31 -11.62 7.61
C THR A 35 -7.50 -10.69 8.80
N ARG A 36 -6.48 -9.97 9.17
CA ARG A 36 -6.54 -9.05 10.28
C ARG A 36 -6.16 -7.67 9.84
N LEU A 37 -6.91 -6.70 10.34
CA LEU A 37 -6.55 -5.31 10.17
C LEU A 37 -5.54 -4.97 11.25
N LEU A 38 -4.39 -4.47 10.82
CA LEU A 38 -3.34 -4.14 11.76
C LEU A 38 -3.21 -2.65 11.98
N HIS A 39 -3.47 -1.88 10.95
CA HIS A 39 -3.12 -0.46 11.02
C HIS A 39 -3.88 0.30 9.96
N THR A 40 -4.34 1.49 10.29
CA THR A 40 -5.02 2.35 9.35
C THR A 40 -4.45 3.75 9.46
N GLU A 41 -4.12 4.32 8.30
CA GLU A 41 -3.66 5.69 8.23
C GLU A 41 -4.61 6.47 7.36
N LYS A 42 -4.89 7.70 7.75
CA LYS A 42 -5.72 8.58 6.96
C LYS A 42 -4.86 9.67 6.38
N LEU A 43 -5.01 9.93 5.10
CA LEU A 43 -4.23 10.94 4.41
C LEU A 43 -5.14 12.00 3.84
N ASP A 44 -4.69 13.23 3.89
CA ASP A 44 -5.40 14.33 3.25
C ASP A 44 -4.71 14.67 1.94
N ALA A 45 -5.38 15.40 1.11
CA ALA A 45 -4.88 15.72 -0.23
C ALA A 45 -3.45 16.24 -0.17
N GLY A 46 -2.60 15.68 -0.97
CA GLY A 46 -1.20 16.08 -1.07
C GLY A 46 -0.27 15.39 -0.09
N GLU A 47 -0.82 14.66 0.87
CA GLU A 47 0.05 13.94 1.81
C GLU A 47 0.59 12.69 1.18
N VAL A 48 1.80 12.34 1.59
CA VAL A 48 2.49 11.17 1.05
C VAL A 48 2.95 10.31 2.22
N ILE A 49 2.79 9.04 2.09
CA ILE A 49 3.30 8.11 3.07
C ILE A 49 4.11 7.04 2.38
N ILE A 50 5.16 6.59 3.04
CA ILE A 50 5.94 5.46 2.58
C ILE A 50 5.62 4.30 3.49
N ALA A 51 5.05 3.26 2.92
CA ALA A 51 4.58 2.13 3.68
C ALA A 51 5.38 0.90 3.31
N GLN A 52 5.76 0.13 4.30
CA GLN A 52 6.62 -1.02 4.07
C GLN A 52 5.88 -2.30 4.41
N PHE A 53 6.07 -3.31 3.58
CA PHE A 53 5.53 -4.63 3.86
C PHE A 53 6.43 -5.34 4.85
N THR A 54 5.80 -6.05 5.78
CA THR A 54 6.53 -6.79 6.80
C THR A 54 5.94 -8.19 6.89
N GLU A 55 6.48 -8.99 7.76
CA GLU A 55 5.91 -10.31 7.97
C GLU A 55 4.47 -10.23 8.39
N ASN A 56 4.13 -9.22 9.15
CA ASN A 56 2.76 -9.09 9.66
C ASN A 56 1.87 -8.29 8.72
N THR A 57 2.43 -7.43 7.92
CA THR A 57 1.65 -6.65 6.96
C THR A 57 1.94 -7.19 5.58
N SER A 58 1.13 -8.09 5.13
CA SER A 58 1.34 -8.76 3.86
C SER A 58 0.41 -8.26 2.77
N ALA A 59 -0.49 -7.36 3.10
CA ALA A 59 -1.37 -6.76 2.12
C ALA A 59 -1.75 -5.37 2.58
N MET A 60 -2.01 -4.49 1.63
CA MET A 60 -2.47 -3.14 1.95
C MET A 60 -3.62 -2.80 1.05
N LYS A 61 -4.63 -2.18 1.63
CA LYS A 61 -5.79 -1.72 0.89
C LYS A 61 -5.80 -0.21 0.93
N ILE A 62 -6.07 0.40 -0.20
CA ILE A 62 -6.14 1.84 -0.28
C ILE A 62 -7.52 2.22 -0.73
N ARG A 63 -8.17 3.08 0.04
CA ARG A 63 -9.48 3.58 -0.31
C ARG A 63 -9.39 5.05 -0.61
N GLY A 64 -10.01 5.46 -1.70
CA GLY A 64 -9.97 6.86 -2.12
C GLY A 64 -9.00 7.04 -3.26
N ARG A 65 -8.90 8.27 -3.74
CA ARG A 65 -8.08 8.57 -4.90
C ARG A 65 -6.64 8.80 -4.48
N ALA A 66 -5.75 7.99 -4.99
CA ALA A 66 -4.35 8.09 -4.65
C ALA A 66 -3.49 7.58 -5.78
N GLU A 67 -2.26 8.04 -5.81
CA GLU A 67 -1.25 7.47 -6.69
C GLU A 67 -0.35 6.59 -5.84
N ILE A 68 -0.12 5.39 -6.29
CA ILE A 68 0.67 4.42 -5.56
C ILE A 68 1.86 4.03 -6.44
N TYR A 69 3.06 4.23 -5.91
CA TYR A 69 4.28 3.92 -6.64
C TYR A 69 4.90 2.68 -6.04
N THR A 70 5.10 1.67 -6.86
CA THR A 70 5.68 0.41 -6.41
C THR A 70 6.89 0.11 -7.25
N ARG A 71 7.59 -0.95 -6.92
CA ARG A 71 8.72 -1.39 -7.71
C ARG A 71 8.29 -1.81 -9.11
N HIS A 72 7.01 -2.06 -9.30
CA HIS A 72 6.49 -2.49 -10.60
C HIS A 72 5.82 -1.37 -11.38
N GLY A 73 5.84 -0.16 -10.86
CA GLY A 73 5.27 0.98 -11.55
C GLY A 73 4.22 1.69 -10.73
N LYS A 74 3.51 2.59 -11.38
CA LYS A 74 2.52 3.43 -10.71
C LYS A 74 1.12 2.90 -10.97
N ILE A 75 0.32 2.91 -9.92
CA ILE A 75 -1.08 2.54 -9.97
C ILE A 75 -1.88 3.70 -9.43
N THR A 76 -3.07 3.93 -9.96
CA THR A 76 -3.95 4.96 -9.43
C THR A 76 -5.20 4.29 -8.89
N SER A 77 -5.56 4.62 -7.66
CA SER A 77 -6.75 4.04 -7.04
C SER A 77 -7.89 5.03 -7.09
N GLY A 78 -9.11 4.53 -6.90
CA GLY A 78 -10.29 5.38 -6.74
C GLY A 78 -10.64 6.19 -7.96
N THR A 79 -10.22 5.77 -9.14
CA THR A 79 -10.56 6.53 -10.33
C THR A 79 -12.00 6.31 -10.65
N ASN A 80 -12.64 7.34 -11.10
CA ASN A 80 -13.97 7.22 -11.56
C ASN A 80 -13.99 7.26 -12.98
N GLU A 81 -14.71 6.49 -13.53
CA GLU A 81 -14.79 6.59 -14.93
C GLU A 81 -16.00 6.89 -15.40
#